data_d9bf5bd1434e965fbca40a87f24549be
#
_entry.id   d9bf5bd1434e965fbca40a87f24549be
#
_cell.length_a   1.000
_cell.length_b   1.000
_cell.length_c   1.000
_cell.angle_alpha   90.00
_cell.angle_beta   90.00
_cell.angle_gamma   90.00
#
_symmetry.space_group_name_H-M   'P 1'
#
loop_
_entity.id
_entity.type
_entity.pdbx_description
1 polymer ?
#
loop_
_entity_poly.entity_id
_entity_poly.type
_entity_poly.pdbx_seq_one_letter_code
_entity_poly.pdbx_strand_id
1 'polypeptide(L)'
;MTINEILQAARKRAEQMNLPYGGALTPQEAAEVWRNAPGAKLVDVRTRAEWDYVGHIPGAVEIELLTYPGNRPNSAFVSELERQVDKQAPVMFICRSGARSHNAALLALQAGYATSYNVLEGFEGDRDASGHRNTVGGWRAAGLPWTQG
;
A
#
# COMPACT_ATOMS: atom_id res chain seq x y z
N MET A 1 9.40 15.13 10.82
CA MET A 1 8.41 15.72 9.90
C MET A 1 7.02 15.60 10.50
N THR A 2 6.21 16.63 10.34
CA THR A 2 4.79 16.53 10.68
C THR A 2 4.05 15.68 9.66
N ILE A 3 2.84 15.22 10.02
CA ILE A 3 2.01 14.47 9.07
C ILE A 3 1.70 15.32 7.84
N ASN A 4 1.40 16.60 8.00
CA ASN A 4 1.14 17.49 6.86
C ASN A 4 2.35 17.60 5.93
N GLU A 5 3.55 17.69 6.48
CA GLU A 5 4.77 17.74 5.68
C GLU A 5 4.99 16.44 4.91
N ILE A 6 4.71 15.29 5.54
CA ILE A 6 4.80 13.99 4.88
C ILE A 6 3.80 13.91 3.71
N LEU A 7 2.56 14.31 3.94
CA LEU A 7 1.53 14.25 2.91
C LEU A 7 1.80 15.22 1.76
N GLN A 8 2.36 16.40 2.05
CA GLN A 8 2.78 17.34 1.02
C GLN A 8 3.93 16.77 0.18
N ALA A 9 4.90 16.15 0.83
CA ALA A 9 6.01 15.50 0.12
C ALA A 9 5.50 14.35 -0.77
N ALA A 10 4.56 13.57 -0.27
CA ALA A 10 3.95 12.47 -1.03
C ALA A 10 3.19 12.98 -2.24
N ARG A 11 2.44 14.07 -2.09
CA ARG A 11 1.70 14.70 -3.18
C ARG A 11 2.65 15.23 -4.25
N LYS A 12 3.70 15.91 -3.84
CA LYS A 12 4.71 16.44 -4.76
C LYS A 12 5.38 15.32 -5.54
N ARG A 13 5.68 14.21 -4.88
CA ARG A 13 6.27 13.03 -5.52
C ARG A 13 5.32 12.46 -6.57
N ALA A 14 4.02 12.37 -6.26
CA ALA A 14 3.01 11.92 -7.22
C ALA A 14 2.93 12.85 -8.43
N GLU A 15 2.98 14.16 -8.24
CA GLU A 15 3.00 15.13 -9.33
C GLU A 15 4.23 14.92 -10.22
N GLN A 16 5.40 14.73 -9.62
CA GLN A 16 6.65 14.49 -10.37
C GLN A 16 6.61 13.18 -11.15
N MET A 17 5.88 12.18 -10.65
CA MET A 17 5.74 10.88 -11.29
C MET A 17 4.51 10.80 -12.22
N ASN A 18 3.76 11.89 -12.36
CA ASN A 18 2.54 11.97 -13.16
C ASN A 18 1.47 10.97 -12.68
N LEU A 19 1.29 10.86 -11.38
CA LEU A 19 0.29 9.98 -10.77
C LEU A 19 -0.98 10.79 -10.43
N PRO A 20 -2.17 10.26 -10.73
CA PRO A 20 -3.41 11.01 -10.52
C PRO A 20 -3.98 10.95 -9.12
N TYR A 21 -3.52 10.02 -8.28
CA TYR A 21 -4.03 9.87 -6.92
C TYR A 21 -3.25 10.75 -5.93
N GLY A 22 -3.66 10.73 -4.66
CA GLY A 22 -3.26 11.69 -3.65
C GLY A 22 -1.78 11.78 -3.34
N GLY A 23 -1.03 10.69 -3.46
CA GLY A 23 0.41 10.74 -3.21
C GLY A 23 1.09 9.40 -3.26
N ALA A 24 2.43 9.44 -3.21
CA ALA A 24 3.29 8.26 -3.16
C ALA A 24 4.16 8.37 -1.91
N LEU A 25 4.06 7.37 -1.03
CA LEU A 25 4.70 7.35 0.29
C LEU A 25 5.81 6.29 0.32
N THR A 26 6.90 6.59 1.01
CA THR A 26 7.86 5.53 1.35
C THR A 26 7.26 4.66 2.47
N PRO A 27 7.79 3.45 2.73
CA PRO A 27 7.29 2.63 3.83
C PRO A 27 7.34 3.33 5.18
N GLN A 28 8.41 4.05 5.49
CA GLN A 28 8.55 4.78 6.73
C GLN A 28 7.51 5.89 6.86
N GLU A 29 7.29 6.64 5.77
CA GLU A 29 6.28 7.69 5.73
C GLU A 29 4.87 7.10 5.91
N ALA A 30 4.59 5.98 5.24
CA ALA A 30 3.30 5.31 5.35
C ALA A 30 3.03 4.85 6.78
N ALA A 31 4.03 4.30 7.46
CA ALA A 31 3.91 3.89 8.85
C ALA A 31 3.60 5.08 9.77
N GLU A 32 4.24 6.22 9.54
CA GLU A 32 3.98 7.43 10.32
C GLU A 32 2.55 7.95 10.10
N VAL A 33 2.09 8.01 8.86
CA VAL A 33 0.73 8.43 8.53
C VAL A 33 -0.28 7.48 9.15
N TRP A 34 -0.05 6.18 9.04
CA TRP A 34 -0.95 5.16 9.59
C TRP A 34 -1.10 5.29 11.10
N ARG A 35 0.02 5.52 11.81
CA ARG A 35 0.03 5.66 13.27
C ARG A 35 -0.63 6.95 13.75
N ASN A 36 -0.44 8.05 13.04
CA ASN A 36 -0.69 9.38 13.60
C ASN A 36 -1.80 10.17 12.91
N ALA A 37 -2.19 9.83 11.69
CA ALA A 37 -3.28 10.52 11.00
C ALA A 37 -4.61 9.90 11.41
N PRO A 38 -5.59 10.70 11.89
CA PRO A 38 -6.87 10.17 12.31
C PRO A 38 -7.59 9.42 11.19
N GLY A 39 -8.01 8.20 11.48
CA GLY A 39 -8.77 7.37 10.55
C GLY A 39 -7.99 6.74 9.40
N ALA A 40 -6.69 7.00 9.30
CA ALA A 40 -5.86 6.44 8.21
C ALA A 40 -5.88 4.91 8.23
N LYS A 41 -5.99 4.30 7.04
CA LYS A 41 -6.00 2.85 6.87
C LYS A 41 -4.89 2.43 5.92
N LEU A 42 -4.22 1.34 6.28
CA LEU A 42 -3.26 0.67 5.42
C LEU A 42 -3.95 -0.58 4.87
N VAL A 43 -4.03 -0.68 3.54
CA VAL A 43 -4.69 -1.78 2.85
C VAL A 43 -3.64 -2.60 2.10
N ASP A 44 -3.48 -3.84 2.50
CA ASP A 44 -2.57 -4.78 1.86
C ASP A 44 -3.33 -5.49 0.73
N VAL A 45 -2.92 -5.24 -0.50
CA VAL A 45 -3.61 -5.75 -1.69
C VAL A 45 -2.89 -6.95 -2.32
N ARG A 46 -1.98 -7.56 -1.56
CA ARG A 46 -1.32 -8.79 -1.98
C ARG A 46 -2.29 -9.97 -1.95
N THR A 47 -1.81 -11.16 -2.24
CA THR A 47 -2.62 -12.37 -2.19
C THR A 47 -2.59 -13.00 -0.79
N ARG A 48 -3.61 -13.81 -0.51
CA ARG A 48 -3.66 -14.58 0.74
C ARG A 48 -2.43 -15.48 0.89
N ALA A 49 -1.95 -16.06 -0.21
CA ALA A 49 -0.74 -16.88 -0.19
C ALA A 49 0.46 -16.09 0.32
N GLU A 50 0.61 -14.84 -0.09
CA GLU A 50 1.68 -13.99 0.40
C GLU A 50 1.52 -13.68 1.89
N TRP A 51 0.29 -13.39 2.35
CA TRP A 51 0.05 -13.15 3.77
C TRP A 51 0.39 -14.37 4.62
N ASP A 52 0.02 -15.56 4.15
CA ASP A 52 0.22 -16.80 4.90
C ASP A 52 1.68 -17.26 4.91
N TYR A 53 2.41 -17.12 3.79
CA TYR A 53 3.73 -17.72 3.63
C TYR A 53 4.90 -16.73 3.61
N VAL A 54 4.68 -15.51 3.14
CA VAL A 54 5.74 -14.49 3.10
C VAL A 54 5.73 -13.65 4.37
N GLY A 55 4.56 -13.31 4.85
CA GLY A 55 4.37 -12.49 6.04
C GLY A 55 3.29 -11.45 5.84
N HIS A 56 2.83 -10.85 6.94
CA HIS A 56 1.78 -9.83 6.88
C HIS A 56 2.03 -8.74 7.91
N ILE A 57 1.29 -7.63 7.77
CA ILE A 57 1.39 -6.47 8.64
C ILE A 57 0.23 -6.50 9.62
N PRO A 58 0.48 -6.67 10.93
CA PRO A 58 -0.61 -6.71 11.93
C PRO A 58 -1.45 -5.44 11.88
N GLY A 59 -2.76 -5.60 11.81
CA GLY A 59 -3.70 -4.48 11.80
C GLY A 59 -4.02 -3.92 10.42
N ALA A 60 -3.30 -4.30 9.38
CA ALA A 60 -3.62 -3.86 8.03
C ALA A 60 -4.91 -4.52 7.54
N VAL A 61 -5.67 -3.78 6.75
CA VAL A 61 -6.84 -4.33 6.05
C VAL A 61 -6.33 -5.17 4.88
N GLU A 62 -6.79 -6.41 4.76
CA GLU A 62 -6.31 -7.33 3.73
C GLU A 62 -7.41 -7.58 2.70
N ILE A 63 -7.18 -7.11 1.47
CA ILE A 63 -8.11 -7.29 0.35
C ILE A 63 -7.29 -7.60 -0.89
N GLU A 64 -7.45 -8.78 -1.46
CA GLU A 64 -6.72 -9.14 -2.67
C GLU A 64 -7.15 -8.27 -3.85
N LEU A 65 -6.19 -7.69 -4.57
CA LEU A 65 -6.45 -7.06 -5.86
C LEU A 65 -6.49 -8.13 -6.96
N LEU A 66 -5.53 -9.05 -6.93
CA LEU A 66 -5.46 -10.22 -7.79
C LEU A 66 -5.49 -11.45 -6.92
N THR A 67 -6.08 -12.54 -7.40
CA THR A 67 -6.10 -13.80 -6.66
C THR A 67 -4.97 -14.72 -7.13
N TYR A 68 -4.50 -15.59 -6.23
CA TYR A 68 -3.49 -16.59 -6.52
C TYR A 68 -4.09 -17.99 -6.36
N PRO A 69 -3.74 -18.94 -7.24
CA PRO A 69 -2.91 -18.77 -8.43
C PRO A 69 -3.66 -18.15 -9.61
N GLY A 70 -2.90 -17.68 -10.61
CA GLY A 70 -3.45 -17.24 -11.88
C GLY A 70 -3.57 -15.74 -12.07
N ASN A 71 -3.27 -14.94 -11.04
CA ASN A 71 -3.33 -13.46 -11.10
C ASN A 71 -4.63 -12.95 -11.71
N ARG A 72 -5.75 -13.49 -11.27
CA ARG A 72 -7.08 -13.08 -11.75
C ARG A 72 -7.55 -11.85 -10.99
N PRO A 73 -8.08 -10.83 -11.68
CA PRO A 73 -8.63 -9.66 -10.96
C PRO A 73 -9.74 -10.07 -10.01
N ASN A 74 -9.71 -9.51 -8.80
CA ASN A 74 -10.78 -9.69 -7.83
C ASN A 74 -11.89 -8.68 -8.14
N SER A 75 -12.96 -9.13 -8.77
CA SER A 75 -14.06 -8.26 -9.17
C SER A 75 -14.79 -7.61 -7.99
N ALA A 76 -14.61 -8.14 -6.79
CA ALA A 76 -15.20 -7.60 -5.57
C ALA A 76 -14.27 -6.61 -4.83
N PHE A 77 -13.11 -6.26 -5.41
CA PHE A 77 -12.13 -5.42 -4.72
C PHE A 77 -12.74 -4.10 -4.22
N VAL A 78 -13.38 -3.35 -5.10
CA VAL A 78 -13.95 -2.05 -4.73
C VAL A 78 -15.07 -2.20 -3.70
N SER A 79 -15.96 -3.18 -3.86
CA SER A 79 -17.05 -3.38 -2.91
C SER A 79 -16.54 -3.82 -1.54
N GLU A 80 -15.50 -4.65 -1.48
CA GLU A 80 -14.86 -5.02 -0.22
C GLU A 80 -14.20 -3.82 0.45
N LEU A 81 -13.52 -2.97 -0.35
CA LEU A 81 -12.90 -1.76 0.14
C LEU A 81 -13.96 -0.82 0.73
N GLU A 82 -15.06 -0.62 0.01
CA GLU A 82 -16.14 0.28 0.46
C GLU A 82 -16.79 -0.19 1.76
N ARG A 83 -16.83 -1.50 2.02
CA ARG A 83 -17.35 -2.02 3.27
C ARG A 83 -16.41 -1.79 4.47
N GLN A 84 -15.12 -1.72 4.23
CA GLN A 84 -14.11 -1.71 5.30
C GLN A 84 -13.42 -0.38 5.51
N VAL A 85 -13.43 0.49 4.52
CA VAL A 85 -12.70 1.76 4.56
C VAL A 85 -13.62 2.89 4.11
N ASP A 86 -13.75 3.92 4.95
CA ASP A 86 -14.52 5.12 4.64
C ASP A 86 -13.83 5.89 3.50
N LYS A 87 -14.64 6.39 2.56
CA LYS A 87 -14.13 7.16 1.42
C LYS A 87 -13.47 8.48 1.81
N GLN A 88 -13.74 8.98 3.00
CA GLN A 88 -13.12 10.20 3.51
C GLN A 88 -11.82 9.93 4.27
N ALA A 89 -11.54 8.67 4.61
CA ALA A 89 -10.33 8.30 5.33
C ALA A 89 -9.11 8.34 4.39
N PRO A 90 -7.94 8.77 4.88
CA PRO A 90 -6.71 8.57 4.14
C PRO A 90 -6.45 7.07 3.99
N VAL A 91 -6.33 6.58 2.76
CA VAL A 91 -6.11 5.16 2.49
C VAL A 91 -4.81 4.95 1.74
N MET A 92 -3.97 4.06 2.27
CA MET A 92 -2.67 3.73 1.69
C MET A 92 -2.69 2.28 1.24
N PHE A 93 -2.26 2.02 0.01
CA PHE A 93 -2.24 0.67 -0.54
C PHE A 93 -0.81 0.16 -0.62
N ILE A 94 -0.60 -1.08 -0.19
CA ILE A 94 0.70 -1.73 -0.22
C ILE A 94 0.60 -3.09 -0.89
N CYS A 95 1.59 -3.42 -1.70
CA CYS A 95 1.72 -4.75 -2.31
C CYS A 95 3.16 -5.24 -2.14
N ARG A 96 3.65 -6.11 -3.04
CA ARG A 96 5.02 -6.63 -2.90
C ARG A 96 6.08 -5.58 -3.18
N SER A 97 5.92 -4.82 -4.27
CA SER A 97 6.94 -3.84 -4.72
C SER A 97 6.37 -2.55 -5.31
N GLY A 98 5.05 -2.36 -5.29
CA GLY A 98 4.41 -1.11 -5.67
C GLY A 98 3.51 -1.14 -6.91
N ALA A 99 3.53 -2.19 -7.72
CA ALA A 99 2.77 -2.24 -8.97
C ALA A 99 1.27 -2.49 -8.77
N ARG A 100 0.90 -3.51 -8.01
CA ARG A 100 -0.51 -3.81 -7.72
C ARG A 100 -1.15 -2.70 -6.91
N SER A 101 -0.43 -2.15 -5.94
CA SER A 101 -0.93 -1.08 -5.09
C SER A 101 -1.13 0.22 -5.88
N HIS A 102 -0.34 0.46 -6.91
CA HIS A 102 -0.57 1.55 -7.86
C HIS A 102 -1.96 1.41 -8.50
N ASN A 103 -2.26 0.22 -9.03
CA ASN A 103 -3.57 -0.04 -9.64
C ASN A 103 -4.71 0.05 -8.62
N ALA A 104 -4.48 -0.41 -7.39
CA ALA A 104 -5.46 -0.28 -6.32
C ALA A 104 -5.77 1.19 -6.01
N ALA A 105 -4.75 2.05 -5.95
CA ALA A 105 -4.93 3.47 -5.73
C ALA A 105 -5.73 4.13 -6.86
N LEU A 106 -5.51 3.71 -8.12
CA LEU A 106 -6.30 4.18 -9.25
C LEU A 106 -7.77 3.78 -9.14
N LEU A 107 -8.03 2.53 -8.78
CA LEU A 107 -9.40 2.04 -8.61
C LEU A 107 -10.12 2.79 -7.48
N ALA A 108 -9.42 3.03 -6.38
CA ALA A 108 -9.97 3.79 -5.26
C ALA A 108 -10.31 5.22 -5.66
N LEU A 109 -9.42 5.87 -6.41
CA LEU A 109 -9.69 7.22 -6.93
C LEU A 109 -10.95 7.23 -7.80
N GLN A 110 -11.09 6.28 -8.72
CA GLN A 110 -12.26 6.16 -9.57
C GLN A 110 -13.54 5.88 -8.78
N ALA A 111 -13.42 5.20 -7.65
CA ALA A 111 -14.54 4.88 -6.77
C ALA A 111 -14.93 6.03 -5.83
N GLY A 112 -14.22 7.16 -5.88
CA GLY A 112 -14.56 8.34 -5.10
C GLY A 112 -13.83 8.48 -3.77
N TYR A 113 -12.74 7.74 -3.56
CA TYR A 113 -11.90 7.94 -2.38
C TYR A 113 -11.17 9.27 -2.48
N ALA A 114 -11.35 10.11 -1.47
CA ALA A 114 -10.83 11.48 -1.46
C ALA A 114 -9.31 11.53 -1.45
N THR A 115 -8.68 10.65 -0.66
CA THR A 115 -7.22 10.63 -0.49
C THR A 115 -6.71 9.19 -0.53
N SER A 116 -6.17 8.78 -1.68
CA SER A 116 -5.55 7.47 -1.84
C SER A 116 -4.07 7.63 -2.15
N TYR A 117 -3.28 6.71 -1.60
CA TYR A 117 -1.81 6.74 -1.69
C TYR A 117 -1.26 5.39 -2.08
N ASN A 118 -0.17 5.39 -2.83
CA ASN A 118 0.61 4.17 -3.09
C ASN A 118 1.80 4.14 -2.15
N VAL A 119 2.01 3.03 -1.47
CA VAL A 119 3.24 2.81 -0.69
C VAL A 119 4.30 2.28 -1.64
N LEU A 120 5.26 3.12 -1.96
CA LEU A 120 6.38 2.77 -2.82
C LEU A 120 7.21 1.67 -2.17
N GLU A 121 7.92 0.88 -2.97
CA GLU A 121 8.75 -0.25 -2.54
C GLU A 121 7.95 -1.43 -2.01
N GLY A 122 6.75 -1.23 -1.49
CA GLY A 122 5.90 -2.32 -0.99
C GLY A 122 6.45 -3.06 0.23
N PHE A 123 6.01 -4.30 0.40
CA PHE A 123 6.37 -5.12 1.56
C PHE A 123 7.79 -5.68 1.45
N GLU A 124 8.20 -6.10 0.25
CA GLU A 124 9.48 -6.77 0.01
C GLU A 124 10.50 -5.93 -0.76
N GLY A 125 10.07 -4.86 -1.39
CA GLY A 125 10.94 -4.03 -2.21
C GLY A 125 11.29 -4.66 -3.56
N ASP A 126 12.16 -3.99 -4.29
CA ASP A 126 12.67 -4.49 -5.56
C ASP A 126 13.76 -5.55 -5.33
N ARG A 127 14.02 -6.34 -6.37
CA ARG A 127 15.13 -7.30 -6.34
C ARG A 127 16.44 -6.54 -6.44
N ASP A 128 17.44 -7.01 -5.69
CA ASP A 128 18.81 -6.48 -5.80
C ASP A 128 19.53 -7.12 -6.98
N ALA A 129 20.82 -6.82 -7.13
CA ALA A 129 21.64 -7.34 -8.23
C ALA A 129 21.75 -8.87 -8.23
N SER A 130 21.54 -9.51 -7.09
CA SER A 130 21.55 -10.97 -6.94
C SER A 130 20.17 -11.60 -7.09
N GLY A 131 19.14 -10.79 -7.38
CA GLY A 131 17.77 -11.26 -7.53
C GLY A 131 17.03 -11.46 -6.22
N HIS A 132 17.52 -10.87 -5.12
CA HIS A 132 16.90 -11.00 -3.80
C HIS A 132 16.10 -9.76 -3.43
N ARG A 133 14.93 -9.97 -2.84
CA ARG A 133 14.11 -8.90 -2.26
C ARG A 133 14.46 -8.71 -0.79
N ASN A 134 13.89 -7.71 -0.16
CA ASN A 134 14.11 -7.36 1.26
C ASN A 134 15.53 -6.89 1.56
N THR A 135 16.21 -6.35 0.58
CA THR A 135 17.58 -5.85 0.76
C THR A 135 17.70 -4.37 0.42
N VAL A 136 17.19 -3.94 -0.76
CA VAL A 136 17.35 -2.56 -1.22
C VAL A 136 16.18 -1.65 -0.82
N GLY A 137 15.08 -2.21 -0.37
CA GLY A 137 13.92 -1.43 0.05
C GLY A 137 12.78 -2.30 0.55
N GLY A 138 11.68 -1.66 0.92
CA GLY A 138 10.46 -2.31 1.35
C GLY A 138 10.19 -2.19 2.85
N TRP A 139 8.95 -2.52 3.23
CA TRP A 139 8.46 -2.45 4.60
C TRP A 139 9.34 -3.24 5.57
N ARG A 140 9.65 -4.49 5.21
CA ARG A 140 10.48 -5.36 6.06
C ARG A 140 11.92 -4.86 6.15
N ALA A 141 12.51 -4.44 5.04
CA ALA A 141 13.89 -3.91 5.03
C ALA A 141 14.01 -2.63 5.85
N ALA A 142 12.92 -1.87 5.95
CA ALA A 142 12.87 -0.65 6.77
C ALA A 142 12.73 -0.94 8.27
N GLY A 143 12.60 -2.20 8.67
CA GLY A 143 12.47 -2.56 10.08
C GLY A 143 11.09 -2.32 10.67
N LEU A 144 10.07 -2.16 9.83
CA LEU A 144 8.71 -1.90 10.28
C LEU A 144 8.00 -3.20 10.70
N PRO A 145 6.97 -3.13 11.56
CA PRO A 145 6.35 -4.33 12.13
C PRO A 145 5.73 -5.26 11.11
N TRP A 146 6.03 -6.55 11.21
CA TRP A 146 5.43 -7.62 10.42
C TRP A 146 5.52 -8.94 11.16
N THR A 147 4.67 -9.89 10.80
CA THR A 147 4.71 -11.24 11.37
C THR A 147 4.58 -12.28 10.25
N GLN A 148 4.86 -13.54 10.59
CA GLN A 148 4.81 -14.66 9.66
C GLN A 148 4.11 -15.84 10.34
N GLY A 149 3.31 -16.54 9.58
CA GLY A 149 2.59 -17.72 10.06
C GLY A 149 1.10 -17.50 10.34
#